data_08b075661fbe20922fffb9e2ada538d8
#
_entry.id   08b075661fbe20922fffb9e2ada538d8
#
_cell.length_a   1.000
_cell.length_b   1.000
_cell.length_c   1.000
_cell.angle_alpha   90.00
_cell.angle_beta   90.00
_cell.angle_gamma   90.00
#
_symmetry.space_group_name_H-M   'P 1'
#
loop_
_entity.id
_entity.type
_entity.pdbx_description
1 polymer ?
#
loop_
_entity_poly.entity_id
_entity_poly.type
_entity_poly.pdbx_seq_one_letter_code
_entity_poly.pdbx_strand_id
1 'polypeptide(L)'
;MAELGAPPARGGTQKHPKLRRVRRLCVWSLGIAAVVIVVVNLTVARLPTMPSADGKYISLRGKEIHYVEQPGQGVPIVLLHGQPGTYKDFEKVTPELPGLHLISIDRPGYGWSRGGWLPYQDEIDLVHELLAQLKLAPVILVGQSFGGSLALGVARRYPQDVAKMILVAPAAGGTRSTTPDLLQARFILFSHWPVVRTVIDVTVGDVIKRVSATAAATNAFAPEPVDPVYERRLLSVNMTPGNLDALAYEELEFDDISRWLDENVPQIRVPSVLIGPLGDQLVAIDDVRRLADKLAGSELITVDGNHMIAYTHPDVVAAQIRQAATSAVR
;
A
#
# COMPACT_ATOMS: atom_id res chain seq x y z
N MET A 1 72.06 42.30 42.54
CA MET A 1 71.48 42.73 41.24
C MET A 1 71.04 41.45 40.53
N ALA A 2 69.75 41.21 40.50
CA ALA A 2 69.18 40.03 39.85
C ALA A 2 68.45 40.54 38.60
N GLU A 3 68.90 40.12 37.41
CA GLU A 3 68.23 40.38 36.10
C GLU A 3 66.93 39.59 36.03
N LEU A 4 65.81 40.32 35.83
CA LEU A 4 64.51 39.76 35.54
C LEU A 4 64.45 39.43 34.03
N GLY A 5 64.44 38.14 33.72
CA GLY A 5 64.25 37.63 32.38
C GLY A 5 62.82 37.94 31.83
N ALA A 6 62.74 38.45 30.63
CA ALA A 6 61.50 38.74 29.92
C ALA A 6 60.71 37.48 29.60
N PRO A 7 59.34 37.49 29.65
CA PRO A 7 58.52 36.30 29.30
C PRO A 7 58.60 35.97 27.83
N PRO A 8 58.47 34.69 27.41
CA PRO A 8 58.52 34.28 26.03
C PRO A 8 57.33 34.80 25.20
N ALA A 9 57.61 35.25 24.02
CA ALA A 9 56.59 35.74 23.08
C ALA A 9 55.55 34.66 22.74
N ARG A 10 54.30 35.00 22.90
CA ARG A 10 53.16 34.13 22.48
C ARG A 10 53.24 33.86 20.99
N GLY A 11 53.41 32.56 20.64
CA GLY A 11 53.42 32.08 19.27
C GLY A 11 52.12 32.41 18.56
N GLY A 12 52.20 33.30 17.61
CA GLY A 12 51.06 33.62 16.73
C GLY A 12 50.67 32.38 15.91
N THR A 13 49.43 31.93 16.05
CA THR A 13 48.88 30.87 15.22
C THR A 13 48.94 31.24 13.77
N GLN A 14 49.88 30.67 13.02
CA GLN A 14 49.97 30.83 11.56
C GLN A 14 48.69 30.33 10.92
N LYS A 15 47.81 31.22 10.50
CA LYS A 15 46.57 30.94 9.78
C LYS A 15 46.95 30.51 8.36
N HIS A 16 46.97 29.18 8.08
CA HIS A 16 47.29 28.63 6.76
C HIS A 16 46.28 29.08 5.70
N PRO A 17 46.67 30.00 4.78
CA PRO A 17 45.74 30.59 3.80
C PRO A 17 45.18 29.54 2.81
N LYS A 18 45.97 28.50 2.51
CA LYS A 18 45.52 27.36 1.66
C LYS A 18 44.34 26.60 2.30
N LEU A 19 44.38 26.33 3.61
CA LEU A 19 43.30 25.64 4.33
C LEU A 19 42.00 26.45 4.34
N ARG A 20 42.08 27.78 4.46
CA ARG A 20 40.90 28.64 4.38
C ARG A 20 40.28 28.65 2.98
N ARG A 21 41.12 28.61 1.92
CA ARG A 21 40.63 28.56 0.52
C ARG A 21 39.95 27.24 0.23
N VAL A 22 40.53 26.10 0.64
CA VAL A 22 39.93 24.79 0.51
C VAL A 22 38.60 24.72 1.27
N ARG A 23 38.56 25.15 2.53
CA ARG A 23 37.34 25.19 3.33
C ARG A 23 36.24 26.02 2.68
N ARG A 24 36.55 27.20 2.10
CA ARG A 24 35.59 28.03 1.35
C ARG A 24 35.08 27.30 0.11
N LEU A 25 35.98 26.69 -0.68
CA LEU A 25 35.54 25.91 -1.85
C LEU A 25 34.63 24.76 -1.47
N CYS A 26 34.96 24.00 -0.42
CA CYS A 26 34.07 22.92 0.07
C CYS A 26 32.69 23.47 0.51
N VAL A 27 32.63 24.61 1.22
CA VAL A 27 31.35 25.20 1.66
C VAL A 27 30.53 25.67 0.44
N TRP A 28 31.16 26.30 -0.56
CA TRP A 28 30.46 26.69 -1.78
C TRP A 28 29.99 25.51 -2.61
N SER A 29 30.81 24.46 -2.73
CA SER A 29 30.40 23.20 -3.43
C SER A 29 29.23 22.52 -2.75
N LEU A 30 29.23 22.45 -1.42
CA LEU A 30 28.09 21.90 -0.64
C LEU A 30 26.84 22.78 -0.80
N GLY A 31 26.99 24.12 -0.80
CA GLY A 31 25.89 25.03 -1.04
C GLY A 31 25.26 24.86 -2.42
N ILE A 32 26.10 24.77 -3.46
CA ILE A 32 25.64 24.54 -4.84
C ILE A 32 24.96 23.17 -4.95
N ALA A 33 25.54 22.11 -4.36
CA ALA A 33 24.94 20.78 -4.35
C ALA A 33 23.56 20.80 -3.68
N ALA A 34 23.43 21.47 -2.53
CA ALA A 34 22.15 21.61 -1.84
C ALA A 34 21.10 22.34 -2.71
N VAL A 35 21.48 23.43 -3.37
CA VAL A 35 20.58 24.14 -4.29
C VAL A 35 20.17 23.26 -5.47
N VAL A 36 21.10 22.52 -6.06
CA VAL A 36 20.80 21.58 -7.16
C VAL A 36 19.82 20.50 -6.72
N ILE A 37 20.01 19.92 -5.54
CA ILE A 37 19.10 18.92 -4.98
C ILE A 37 17.69 19.50 -4.83
N VAL A 38 17.55 20.68 -4.24
CA VAL A 38 16.26 21.37 -4.07
C VAL A 38 15.61 21.64 -5.44
N VAL A 39 16.36 22.16 -6.40
CA VAL A 39 15.84 22.43 -7.75
C VAL A 39 15.38 21.14 -8.43
N VAL A 40 16.17 20.08 -8.37
CA VAL A 40 15.78 18.78 -8.93
C VAL A 40 14.50 18.26 -8.27
N ASN A 41 14.40 18.34 -6.94
CA ASN A 41 13.20 17.90 -6.21
C ASN A 41 11.95 18.69 -6.65
N LEU A 42 12.03 20.01 -6.73
CA LEU A 42 10.89 20.89 -7.02
C LEU A 42 10.49 20.93 -8.50
N THR A 43 11.36 20.49 -9.42
CA THR A 43 11.12 20.58 -10.87
C THR A 43 11.07 19.23 -11.55
N VAL A 44 12.16 18.47 -11.52
CA VAL A 44 12.31 17.21 -12.26
C VAL A 44 11.62 16.04 -11.56
N ALA A 45 11.78 15.95 -10.23
CA ALA A 45 11.22 14.88 -9.44
C ALA A 45 9.77 15.12 -8.98
N ARG A 46 9.23 16.33 -9.22
CA ARG A 46 7.88 16.70 -8.78
C ARG A 46 6.86 15.63 -9.15
N LEU A 47 6.09 15.21 -8.15
CA LEU A 47 5.06 14.21 -8.35
C LEU A 47 3.87 14.79 -9.13
N PRO A 48 3.17 13.95 -9.93
CA PRO A 48 1.95 14.38 -10.59
C PRO A 48 0.88 14.69 -9.54
N THR A 49 -0.02 15.63 -9.88
CA THR A 49 -1.14 15.98 -9.02
C THR A 49 -2.17 14.85 -9.00
N MET A 50 -2.77 14.64 -7.83
CA MET A 50 -3.84 13.66 -7.66
C MET A 50 -5.04 14.05 -8.56
N PRO A 51 -5.54 13.13 -9.41
CA PRO A 51 -6.70 13.40 -10.25
C PRO A 51 -7.98 13.48 -9.42
N SER A 52 -9.05 14.02 -10.00
CA SER A 52 -10.39 13.98 -9.39
C SER A 52 -10.87 12.55 -9.22
N ALA A 53 -11.64 12.30 -8.16
CA ALA A 53 -12.31 11.02 -7.95
C ALA A 53 -13.50 10.85 -8.89
N ASP A 54 -13.65 9.62 -9.40
CA ASP A 54 -14.95 9.13 -9.89
C ASP A 54 -15.71 8.51 -8.71
N GLY A 55 -17.01 8.22 -8.85
CA GLY A 55 -17.73 7.45 -7.85
C GLY A 55 -18.40 8.27 -6.74
N LYS A 56 -18.57 7.65 -5.57
CA LYS A 56 -19.38 8.12 -4.46
C LYS A 56 -18.62 8.06 -3.14
N TYR A 57 -19.17 8.73 -2.13
CA TYR A 57 -18.66 8.69 -0.76
C TYR A 57 -19.75 8.23 0.20
N ILE A 58 -19.36 7.47 1.21
CA ILE A 58 -20.21 7.03 2.31
C ILE A 58 -19.51 7.33 3.64
N SER A 59 -20.24 7.90 4.60
CA SER A 59 -19.68 8.23 5.91
C SER A 59 -19.85 7.06 6.86
N LEU A 60 -18.73 6.52 7.33
CA LEU A 60 -18.65 5.39 8.26
C LEU A 60 -17.56 5.65 9.29
N ARG A 61 -17.81 5.41 10.56
CA ARG A 61 -16.85 5.54 11.67
C ARG A 61 -16.05 6.85 11.65
N GLY A 62 -16.68 7.97 11.25
CA GLY A 62 -16.01 9.27 11.13
C GLY A 62 -15.06 9.39 9.95
N LYS A 63 -15.09 8.45 9.01
CA LYS A 63 -14.36 8.46 7.74
C LYS A 63 -15.32 8.67 6.57
N GLU A 64 -14.85 9.27 5.50
CA GLU A 64 -15.56 9.30 4.22
C GLU A 64 -14.91 8.25 3.30
N ILE A 65 -15.57 7.13 3.13
CA ILE A 65 -15.09 6.02 2.31
C ILE A 65 -15.53 6.25 0.87
N HIS A 66 -14.56 6.35 -0.01
CA HIS A 66 -14.78 6.43 -1.44
C HIS A 66 -15.05 5.03 -2.03
N TYR A 67 -16.02 4.94 -2.93
CA TYR A 67 -16.29 3.72 -3.67
C TYR A 67 -16.83 3.99 -5.07
N VAL A 68 -16.57 3.07 -5.99
CA VAL A 68 -17.12 3.08 -7.34
C VAL A 68 -18.04 1.87 -7.48
N GLU A 69 -19.25 2.14 -7.96
CA GLU A 69 -20.28 1.13 -8.16
C GLU A 69 -20.55 0.94 -9.65
N GLN A 70 -20.47 -0.29 -10.12
CA GLN A 70 -21.01 -0.74 -11.39
C GLN A 70 -22.34 -1.42 -11.12
N PRO A 71 -23.48 -0.81 -11.45
CA PRO A 71 -24.78 -1.45 -11.28
C PRO A 71 -24.90 -2.74 -12.11
N GLY A 72 -25.55 -3.75 -11.55
CA GLY A 72 -25.73 -5.04 -12.22
C GLY A 72 -26.71 -5.93 -11.49
N GLN A 73 -26.65 -7.23 -11.78
CA GLN A 73 -27.56 -8.24 -11.21
C GLN A 73 -26.77 -9.32 -10.48
N GLY A 74 -27.50 -10.14 -9.71
CA GLY A 74 -26.95 -11.24 -8.95
C GLY A 74 -26.42 -10.82 -7.58
N VAL A 75 -25.62 -11.72 -6.97
CA VAL A 75 -24.97 -11.46 -5.68
C VAL A 75 -23.96 -10.34 -5.86
N PRO A 76 -24.01 -9.27 -5.05
CA PRO A 76 -23.06 -8.17 -5.16
C PRO A 76 -21.62 -8.65 -4.91
N ILE A 77 -20.67 -8.04 -5.61
CA ILE A 77 -19.24 -8.34 -5.53
C ILE A 77 -18.53 -7.11 -5.01
N VAL A 78 -17.83 -7.26 -3.88
CA VAL A 78 -17.04 -6.18 -3.26
C VAL A 78 -15.57 -6.45 -3.47
N LEU A 79 -14.85 -5.45 -3.99
CA LEU A 79 -13.45 -5.52 -4.35
C LEU A 79 -12.60 -4.70 -3.36
N LEU A 80 -11.66 -5.38 -2.68
CA LEU A 80 -10.76 -4.83 -1.66
C LEU A 80 -9.33 -4.83 -2.18
N HIS A 81 -8.77 -3.64 -2.42
CA HIS A 81 -7.40 -3.48 -2.90
C HIS A 81 -6.34 -3.80 -1.83
N GLY A 82 -5.10 -3.97 -2.27
CA GLY A 82 -3.93 -4.25 -1.42
C GLY A 82 -3.31 -3.01 -0.77
N GLN A 83 -2.02 -3.09 -0.45
CA GLN A 83 -1.23 -2.07 0.25
C GLN A 83 0.07 -1.78 -0.54
N PRO A 84 0.34 -0.52 -0.91
CA PRO A 84 -0.63 0.54 -1.10
C PRO A 84 -1.45 0.33 -2.36
N GLY A 85 -2.75 0.61 -2.33
CA GLY A 85 -3.62 0.38 -3.46
C GLY A 85 -4.78 1.38 -3.56
N THR A 86 -5.62 1.17 -4.55
CA THR A 86 -6.87 1.91 -4.75
C THR A 86 -7.90 1.04 -5.46
N TYR A 87 -9.17 1.47 -5.51
CA TYR A 87 -10.20 0.80 -6.31
C TYR A 87 -9.75 0.51 -7.75
N LYS A 88 -8.84 1.31 -8.29
CA LYS A 88 -8.30 1.17 -9.67
C LYS A 88 -7.35 -0.02 -9.84
N ASP A 89 -6.98 -0.73 -8.79
CA ASP A 89 -6.20 -1.96 -8.94
C ASP A 89 -7.00 -3.05 -9.65
N PHE A 90 -8.34 -2.92 -9.63
CA PHE A 90 -9.27 -3.77 -10.36
C PHE A 90 -9.81 -3.15 -11.67
N GLU A 91 -9.26 -2.01 -12.13
CA GLU A 91 -9.78 -1.30 -13.31
C GLU A 91 -9.73 -2.10 -14.61
N LYS A 92 -8.86 -3.12 -14.68
CA LYS A 92 -8.80 -4.05 -15.82
C LYS A 92 -9.70 -5.28 -15.64
N VAL A 93 -10.06 -5.63 -14.39
CA VAL A 93 -10.97 -6.75 -14.08
C VAL A 93 -12.44 -6.35 -14.30
N THR A 94 -12.82 -5.15 -13.87
CA THR A 94 -14.23 -4.73 -13.89
C THR A 94 -14.86 -4.69 -15.29
N PRO A 95 -14.15 -4.29 -16.36
CA PRO A 95 -14.70 -4.36 -17.74
C PRO A 95 -14.96 -5.78 -18.23
N GLU A 96 -14.24 -6.78 -17.68
CA GLU A 96 -14.43 -8.20 -17.98
C GLU A 96 -15.70 -8.80 -17.33
N LEU A 97 -16.42 -8.03 -16.50
CA LEU A 97 -17.55 -8.45 -15.69
C LEU A 97 -18.84 -7.65 -16.03
N PRO A 98 -19.23 -7.54 -17.31
CA PRO A 98 -20.42 -6.77 -17.68
C PRO A 98 -21.68 -7.39 -17.07
N GLY A 99 -22.58 -6.53 -16.58
CA GLY A 99 -23.88 -6.93 -16.04
C GLY A 99 -23.84 -7.47 -14.59
N LEU A 100 -22.68 -7.67 -13.99
CA LEU A 100 -22.53 -8.00 -12.57
C LEU A 100 -22.55 -6.72 -11.72
N HIS A 101 -23.08 -6.83 -10.50
CA HIS A 101 -23.09 -5.73 -9.55
C HIS A 101 -21.76 -5.70 -8.78
N LEU A 102 -20.92 -4.68 -9.06
CA LEU A 102 -19.59 -4.55 -8.49
C LEU A 102 -19.48 -3.28 -7.65
N ILE A 103 -18.81 -3.39 -6.51
CA ILE A 103 -18.46 -2.27 -5.64
C ILE A 103 -16.96 -2.33 -5.36
N SER A 104 -16.20 -1.38 -5.91
CA SER A 104 -14.77 -1.25 -5.65
C SER A 104 -14.54 -0.13 -4.65
N ILE A 105 -13.95 -0.40 -3.51
CA ILE A 105 -13.74 0.60 -2.46
C ILE A 105 -12.29 1.07 -2.42
N ASP A 106 -12.09 2.32 -2.00
CA ASP A 106 -10.82 2.76 -1.46
C ASP A 106 -10.83 2.55 0.05
N ARG A 107 -9.92 1.75 0.54
CA ARG A 107 -9.81 1.43 1.97
C ARG A 107 -9.46 2.68 2.79
N PRO A 108 -9.76 2.73 4.10
CA PRO A 108 -9.48 3.89 4.94
C PRO A 108 -8.02 4.37 4.85
N GLY A 109 -7.83 5.66 4.55
CA GLY A 109 -6.51 6.26 4.37
C GLY A 109 -5.89 6.07 2.99
N TYR A 110 -6.50 5.28 2.11
CA TYR A 110 -6.02 5.05 0.74
C TYR A 110 -6.90 5.71 -0.32
N GLY A 111 -6.34 5.83 -1.52
CA GLY A 111 -7.05 6.36 -2.67
C GLY A 111 -7.66 7.72 -2.40
N TRP A 112 -8.94 7.84 -2.66
CA TRP A 112 -9.73 9.04 -2.44
C TRP A 112 -10.52 9.02 -1.13
N SER A 113 -10.44 7.95 -0.32
CA SER A 113 -11.04 7.90 1.02
C SER A 113 -10.39 8.93 1.95
N ARG A 114 -11.20 9.55 2.83
CA ARG A 114 -10.80 10.66 3.69
C ARG A 114 -10.98 10.31 5.17
N GLY A 115 -10.25 11.00 6.02
CA GLY A 115 -10.30 10.80 7.47
C GLY A 115 -9.19 9.90 8.00
N GLY A 116 -8.28 9.44 7.11
CA GLY A 116 -7.08 8.69 7.47
C GLY A 116 -7.33 7.20 7.74
N TRP A 117 -6.29 6.53 8.15
CA TRP A 117 -6.20 5.10 8.44
C TRP A 117 -7.11 4.64 9.59
N LEU A 118 -7.40 3.35 9.64
CA LEU A 118 -8.03 2.63 10.75
C LEU A 118 -7.20 1.39 11.12
N PRO A 119 -7.17 1.00 12.41
CA PRO A 119 -6.66 -0.30 12.83
C PRO A 119 -7.37 -1.44 12.12
N TYR A 120 -6.65 -2.53 11.87
CA TYR A 120 -7.18 -3.68 11.12
C TYR A 120 -8.53 -4.19 11.64
N GLN A 121 -8.70 -4.29 12.96
CA GLN A 121 -9.94 -4.77 13.56
C GLN A 121 -11.12 -3.80 13.33
N ASP A 122 -10.86 -2.49 13.34
CA ASP A 122 -11.87 -1.45 13.04
C ASP A 122 -12.19 -1.41 11.53
N GLU A 123 -11.22 -1.73 10.68
CA GLU A 123 -11.46 -1.83 9.24
C GLU A 123 -12.34 -3.03 8.88
N ILE A 124 -12.18 -4.18 9.56
CA ILE A 124 -13.11 -5.30 9.44
C ILE A 124 -14.55 -4.87 9.75
N ASP A 125 -14.74 -4.16 10.85
CA ASP A 125 -16.06 -3.67 11.25
C ASP A 125 -16.59 -2.62 10.29
N LEU A 126 -15.72 -1.76 9.73
CA LEU A 126 -16.11 -0.77 8.71
C LEU A 126 -16.64 -1.46 7.45
N VAL A 127 -16.01 -2.54 7.00
CA VAL A 127 -16.52 -3.30 5.84
C VAL A 127 -17.90 -3.87 6.13
N HIS A 128 -18.12 -4.46 7.31
CA HIS A 128 -19.45 -4.92 7.75
C HIS A 128 -20.49 -3.80 7.72
N GLU A 129 -20.18 -2.64 8.31
CA GLU A 129 -21.07 -1.47 8.33
C GLU A 129 -21.35 -0.94 6.91
N LEU A 130 -20.35 -0.94 6.02
CA LEU A 130 -20.53 -0.56 4.62
C LEU A 130 -21.51 -1.49 3.91
N LEU A 131 -21.34 -2.80 4.07
CA LEU A 131 -22.24 -3.80 3.49
C LEU A 131 -23.68 -3.62 4.00
N ALA A 132 -23.86 -3.38 5.29
CA ALA A 132 -25.16 -3.14 5.91
C ALA A 132 -25.81 -1.85 5.42
N GLN A 133 -25.06 -0.74 5.37
CA GLN A 133 -25.58 0.56 4.95
C GLN A 133 -25.96 0.58 3.46
N LEU A 134 -25.19 -0.09 2.61
CA LEU A 134 -25.49 -0.25 1.18
C LEU A 134 -26.48 -1.38 0.90
N LYS A 135 -26.89 -2.16 1.91
CA LYS A 135 -27.82 -3.32 1.82
C LYS A 135 -27.35 -4.37 0.82
N LEU A 136 -26.05 -4.72 0.89
CA LEU A 136 -25.40 -5.61 -0.06
C LEU A 136 -25.29 -7.06 0.42
N ALA A 137 -25.20 -7.29 1.76
CA ALA A 137 -24.93 -8.63 2.30
C ALA A 137 -26.06 -9.63 2.01
N PRO A 138 -25.71 -10.91 1.70
CA PRO A 138 -24.35 -11.44 1.59
C PRO A 138 -23.69 -11.13 0.24
N VAL A 139 -22.35 -10.98 0.22
CA VAL A 139 -21.56 -10.62 -0.96
C VAL A 139 -20.55 -11.69 -1.36
N ILE A 140 -20.06 -11.62 -2.61
CA ILE A 140 -18.79 -12.23 -2.98
C ILE A 140 -17.71 -11.20 -2.66
N LEU A 141 -16.79 -11.55 -1.76
CA LEU A 141 -15.73 -10.64 -1.31
C LEU A 141 -14.42 -11.00 -2.02
N VAL A 142 -13.91 -10.08 -2.82
CA VAL A 142 -12.67 -10.24 -3.57
C VAL A 142 -11.59 -9.38 -2.93
N GLY A 143 -10.52 -9.99 -2.46
CA GLY A 143 -9.42 -9.27 -1.81
C GLY A 143 -8.07 -9.57 -2.45
N GLN A 144 -7.33 -8.52 -2.82
CA GLN A 144 -5.96 -8.63 -3.32
C GLN A 144 -4.97 -8.27 -2.22
N SER A 145 -3.91 -9.08 -2.07
CA SER A 145 -2.81 -8.80 -1.14
C SER A 145 -3.34 -8.56 0.28
N PHE A 146 -3.09 -7.40 0.89
CA PHE A 146 -3.66 -7.00 2.18
C PHE A 146 -5.20 -6.98 2.17
N GLY A 147 -5.84 -6.63 1.04
CA GLY A 147 -7.29 -6.77 0.88
C GLY A 147 -7.77 -8.21 1.05
N GLY A 148 -6.93 -9.20 0.74
CA GLY A 148 -7.16 -10.61 1.03
C GLY A 148 -7.12 -10.90 2.54
N SER A 149 -6.16 -10.32 3.26
CA SER A 149 -6.11 -10.39 4.74
C SER A 149 -7.37 -9.79 5.36
N LEU A 150 -7.82 -8.65 4.84
CA LEU A 150 -9.04 -7.99 5.30
C LEU A 150 -10.29 -8.84 5.01
N ALA A 151 -10.38 -9.45 3.83
CA ALA A 151 -11.49 -10.36 3.48
C ALA A 151 -11.57 -11.56 4.43
N LEU A 152 -10.42 -12.14 4.80
CA LEU A 152 -10.35 -13.21 5.82
C LEU A 152 -10.85 -12.73 7.18
N GLY A 153 -10.48 -11.51 7.58
CA GLY A 153 -10.95 -10.89 8.82
C GLY A 153 -12.46 -10.71 8.85
N VAL A 154 -13.03 -10.19 7.76
CA VAL A 154 -14.49 -10.02 7.61
C VAL A 154 -15.20 -11.37 7.65
N ALA A 155 -14.74 -12.36 6.88
CA ALA A 155 -15.33 -13.71 6.87
C ALA A 155 -15.23 -14.43 8.23
N ARG A 156 -14.20 -14.13 9.02
CA ARG A 156 -14.04 -14.68 10.38
C ARG A 156 -15.03 -14.05 11.37
N ARG A 157 -15.20 -12.74 11.32
CA ARG A 157 -16.03 -12.00 12.29
C ARG A 157 -17.50 -11.91 11.88
N TYR A 158 -17.76 -11.80 10.57
CA TYR A 158 -19.08 -11.60 9.98
C TYR A 158 -19.36 -12.61 8.85
N PRO A 159 -19.33 -13.93 9.14
CA PRO A 159 -19.49 -14.96 8.11
C PRO A 159 -20.82 -14.88 7.36
N GLN A 160 -21.86 -14.32 8.00
CA GLN A 160 -23.19 -14.13 7.37
C GLN A 160 -23.17 -13.08 6.24
N ASP A 161 -22.18 -12.19 6.21
CA ASP A 161 -22.07 -11.15 5.20
C ASP A 161 -21.38 -11.64 3.92
N VAL A 162 -20.72 -12.80 3.95
CA VAL A 162 -19.85 -13.28 2.90
C VAL A 162 -20.33 -14.62 2.36
N ALA A 163 -20.87 -14.60 1.15
CA ALA A 163 -21.31 -15.83 0.45
C ALA A 163 -20.11 -16.63 -0.08
N LYS A 164 -19.06 -15.97 -0.55
CA LYS A 164 -17.82 -16.58 -1.06
C LYS A 164 -16.67 -15.58 -1.02
N MET A 165 -15.44 -16.07 -0.85
CA MET A 165 -14.23 -15.26 -1.00
C MET A 165 -13.46 -15.64 -2.27
N ILE A 166 -12.83 -14.62 -2.89
CA ILE A 166 -11.79 -14.79 -3.91
C ILE A 166 -10.58 -14.02 -3.44
N LEU A 167 -9.52 -14.72 -3.08
CA LEU A 167 -8.31 -14.17 -2.49
C LEU A 167 -7.20 -14.19 -3.54
N VAL A 168 -6.78 -13.00 -3.98
CA VAL A 168 -5.80 -12.80 -5.05
C VAL A 168 -4.46 -12.43 -4.44
N ALA A 169 -3.46 -13.28 -4.56
CA ALA A 169 -2.14 -13.08 -3.95
C ALA A 169 -2.23 -12.61 -2.47
N PRO A 170 -3.03 -13.28 -1.61
CA PRO A 170 -3.38 -12.77 -0.29
C PRO A 170 -2.16 -12.70 0.65
N ALA A 171 -1.97 -11.57 1.31
CA ALA A 171 -0.88 -11.37 2.28
C ALA A 171 -1.18 -12.05 3.62
N ALA A 172 -1.18 -13.39 3.65
CA ALA A 172 -1.47 -14.23 4.80
C ALA A 172 -0.70 -15.56 4.71
N GLY A 173 -0.89 -16.45 5.68
CA GLY A 173 -0.29 -17.80 5.65
C GLY A 173 1.19 -17.84 6.02
N GLY A 174 1.73 -16.79 6.61
CA GLY A 174 3.13 -16.72 7.04
C GLY A 174 3.88 -15.51 6.53
N THR A 175 3.28 -14.71 5.64
CA THR A 175 3.83 -13.41 5.23
C THR A 175 4.09 -12.53 6.45
N ARG A 176 5.23 -11.84 6.49
CA ARG A 176 5.69 -10.96 7.57
C ARG A 176 6.33 -9.71 7.02
N SER A 177 6.30 -8.65 7.81
CA SER A 177 7.04 -7.42 7.52
C SER A 177 8.55 -7.67 7.52
N THR A 178 9.26 -7.06 6.60
CA THR A 178 10.71 -7.09 6.59
C THR A 178 11.30 -5.94 7.42
N THR A 179 12.58 -6.05 7.83
CA THR A 179 13.25 -4.95 8.51
C THR A 179 13.29 -3.65 7.69
N PRO A 180 13.56 -3.67 6.37
CA PRO A 180 13.44 -2.48 5.52
C PRO A 180 12.05 -1.83 5.57
N ASP A 181 10.96 -2.63 5.51
CA ASP A 181 9.59 -2.13 5.53
C ASP A 181 9.29 -1.41 6.86
N LEU A 182 9.66 -2.01 7.97
CA LEU A 182 9.51 -1.40 9.30
C LEU A 182 10.32 -0.11 9.48
N LEU A 183 11.53 -0.05 8.90
CA LEU A 183 12.35 1.18 8.93
C LEU A 183 11.72 2.27 8.05
N GLN A 184 11.18 1.91 6.89
CA GLN A 184 10.46 2.82 6.02
C GLN A 184 9.21 3.39 6.72
N ALA A 185 8.41 2.53 7.34
CA ALA A 185 7.23 2.93 8.11
C ALA A 185 7.56 3.93 9.22
N ARG A 186 8.59 3.64 10.02
CA ARG A 186 9.06 4.54 11.08
C ARG A 186 9.59 5.86 10.53
N PHE A 187 10.29 5.84 9.39
CA PHE A 187 10.76 7.06 8.72
C PHE A 187 9.59 7.93 8.25
N ILE A 188 8.55 7.33 7.64
CA ILE A 188 7.33 8.04 7.23
C ILE A 188 6.72 8.74 8.44
N LEU A 189 6.47 8.03 9.54
CA LEU A 189 5.88 8.62 10.75
C LEU A 189 6.76 9.69 11.40
N PHE A 190 8.09 9.50 11.42
CA PHE A 190 9.03 10.53 11.89
C PHE A 190 8.95 11.79 11.05
N SER A 191 8.72 11.66 9.74
CA SER A 191 8.59 12.80 8.83
C SER A 191 7.35 13.66 9.08
N HIS A 192 6.41 13.23 9.93
CA HIS A 192 5.23 14.01 10.33
C HIS A 192 5.52 15.23 11.19
N TRP A 193 6.67 15.28 11.83
CA TRP A 193 7.06 16.47 12.57
C TRP A 193 7.14 17.67 11.62
N PRO A 194 6.39 18.77 11.85
CA PRO A 194 6.19 19.82 10.85
C PRO A 194 7.47 20.37 10.26
N VAL A 195 8.49 20.56 11.09
CA VAL A 195 9.80 21.07 10.63
C VAL A 195 10.52 20.02 9.77
N VAL A 196 10.54 18.75 10.22
CA VAL A 196 11.18 17.64 9.50
C VAL A 196 10.50 17.44 8.16
N ARG A 197 9.18 17.41 8.15
CA ARG A 197 8.37 17.28 6.92
C ARG A 197 8.67 18.38 5.94
N THR A 198 8.63 19.65 6.37
CA THR A 198 8.91 20.80 5.49
C THR A 198 10.30 20.68 4.87
N VAL A 199 11.31 20.32 5.66
CA VAL A 199 12.68 20.17 5.17
C VAL A 199 12.75 19.04 4.14
N ILE A 200 12.17 17.87 4.43
CA ILE A 200 12.17 16.73 3.52
C ILE A 200 11.42 17.06 2.23
N ASP A 201 10.19 17.58 2.32
CA ASP A 201 9.35 17.85 1.15
C ASP A 201 10.01 18.88 0.20
N VAL A 202 10.65 19.91 0.75
CA VAL A 202 11.34 20.92 -0.08
C VAL A 202 12.65 20.39 -0.66
N THR A 203 13.38 19.54 0.05
CA THR A 203 14.72 19.11 -0.37
C THR A 203 14.74 17.86 -1.23
N VAL A 204 14.23 16.75 -0.72
CA VAL A 204 14.40 15.42 -1.31
C VAL A 204 13.10 14.60 -1.35
N GLY A 205 11.99 15.10 -0.81
CA GLY A 205 10.77 14.33 -0.58
C GLY A 205 10.23 13.67 -1.85
N ASP A 206 10.06 14.42 -2.92
CA ASP A 206 9.53 13.88 -4.18
C ASP A 206 10.50 12.91 -4.85
N VAL A 207 11.81 13.11 -4.70
CA VAL A 207 12.84 12.16 -5.17
C VAL A 207 12.70 10.83 -4.42
N ILE A 208 12.63 10.87 -3.08
CA ILE A 208 12.49 9.67 -2.24
C ILE A 208 11.20 8.92 -2.60
N LYS A 209 10.07 9.62 -2.64
CA LYS A 209 8.77 9.03 -2.98
C LYS A 209 8.80 8.36 -4.36
N ARG A 210 9.38 9.02 -5.35
CA ARG A 210 9.50 8.47 -6.71
C ARG A 210 10.36 7.21 -6.74
N VAL A 211 11.55 7.25 -6.14
CA VAL A 211 12.46 6.09 -6.10
C VAL A 211 11.81 4.91 -5.37
N SER A 212 11.19 5.16 -4.22
CA SER A 212 10.50 4.11 -3.43
C SER A 212 9.31 3.54 -4.20
N ALA A 213 8.47 4.38 -4.80
CA ALA A 213 7.32 3.93 -5.57
C ALA A 213 7.71 3.11 -6.80
N THR A 214 8.74 3.56 -7.56
CA THR A 214 9.23 2.81 -8.71
C THR A 214 9.82 1.47 -8.30
N ALA A 215 10.58 1.41 -7.20
CA ALA A 215 11.12 0.15 -6.69
C ALA A 215 10.01 -0.81 -6.24
N ALA A 216 9.01 -0.32 -5.48
CA ALA A 216 7.87 -1.11 -5.05
C ALA A 216 7.06 -1.64 -6.25
N ALA A 217 6.76 -0.78 -7.23
CA ALA A 217 6.07 -1.19 -8.45
C ALA A 217 6.87 -2.23 -9.23
N THR A 218 8.18 -2.05 -9.37
CA THR A 218 9.05 -3.01 -10.07
C THR A 218 8.99 -4.39 -9.41
N ASN A 219 9.05 -4.47 -8.09
CA ASN A 219 8.94 -5.74 -7.35
C ASN A 219 7.55 -6.37 -7.51
N ALA A 220 6.48 -5.56 -7.45
CA ALA A 220 5.11 -6.04 -7.56
C ALA A 220 4.77 -6.57 -8.96
N PHE A 221 5.35 -5.97 -10.01
CA PHE A 221 5.12 -6.37 -11.40
C PHE A 221 6.13 -7.42 -11.90
N ALA A 222 7.24 -7.65 -11.20
CA ALA A 222 8.25 -8.61 -11.66
C ALA A 222 7.65 -10.02 -11.86
N PRO A 223 8.01 -10.73 -12.94
CA PRO A 223 9.04 -10.38 -13.94
C PRO A 223 8.57 -9.46 -15.08
N GLU A 224 7.33 -9.03 -15.08
CA GLU A 224 6.76 -8.18 -16.12
C GLU A 224 7.17 -6.71 -15.93
N PRO A 225 7.18 -5.88 -17.00
CA PRO A 225 7.44 -4.47 -16.87
C PRO A 225 6.25 -3.74 -16.19
N VAL A 226 6.56 -2.70 -15.43
CA VAL A 226 5.54 -1.83 -14.84
C VAL A 226 4.78 -1.09 -15.93
N ASP A 227 3.45 -1.11 -15.87
CA ASP A 227 2.60 -0.29 -16.74
C ASP A 227 2.79 1.20 -16.39
N PRO A 228 3.17 2.08 -17.34
CA PRO A 228 3.39 3.51 -17.07
C PRO A 228 2.14 4.23 -16.55
N VAL A 229 0.93 3.75 -16.86
CA VAL A 229 -0.32 4.32 -16.33
C VAL A 229 -0.46 3.99 -14.85
N TYR A 230 -0.16 2.73 -14.48
CA TYR A 230 -0.12 2.30 -13.08
C TYR A 230 0.92 3.09 -12.28
N GLU A 231 2.16 3.20 -12.78
CA GLU A 231 3.23 3.95 -12.09
C GLU A 231 2.84 5.42 -11.87
N ARG A 232 2.26 6.08 -12.88
CA ARG A 232 1.77 7.46 -12.73
C ARG A 232 0.70 7.58 -11.66
N ARG A 233 -0.23 6.63 -11.59
CA ARG A 233 -1.26 6.58 -10.55
C ARG A 233 -0.63 6.38 -9.17
N LEU A 234 0.27 5.43 -9.02
CA LEU A 234 0.99 5.18 -7.78
C LEU A 234 1.66 6.46 -7.28
N LEU A 235 2.32 7.21 -8.15
CA LEU A 235 2.98 8.47 -7.82
C LEU A 235 1.99 9.59 -7.47
N SER A 236 0.84 9.68 -8.14
CA SER A 236 -0.11 10.78 -7.95
C SER A 236 -1.08 10.57 -6.79
N VAL A 237 -1.41 9.33 -6.46
CA VAL A 237 -2.42 8.98 -5.47
C VAL A 237 -1.77 8.36 -4.23
N ASN A 238 -1.02 7.28 -4.39
CA ASN A 238 -0.52 6.50 -3.26
C ASN A 238 0.67 7.17 -2.54
N MET A 239 1.38 8.10 -3.19
CA MET A 239 2.45 8.87 -2.55
C MET A 239 1.97 10.15 -1.86
N THR A 240 0.67 10.35 -1.71
CA THR A 240 0.11 11.44 -0.89
C THR A 240 0.36 11.18 0.61
N PRO A 241 0.43 12.24 1.43
CA PRO A 241 0.71 12.06 2.86
C PRO A 241 -0.23 11.09 3.57
N GLY A 242 -1.53 11.20 3.34
CA GLY A 242 -2.52 10.32 3.99
C GLY A 242 -2.38 8.85 3.60
N ASN A 243 -2.05 8.57 2.33
CA ASN A 243 -1.80 7.20 1.88
C ASN A 243 -0.49 6.63 2.45
N LEU A 244 0.56 7.46 2.54
CA LEU A 244 1.81 7.04 3.19
C LEU A 244 1.63 6.78 4.69
N ASP A 245 0.77 7.55 5.35
CA ASP A 245 0.43 7.32 6.75
C ASP A 245 -0.26 5.97 6.93
N ALA A 246 -1.26 5.67 6.10
CA ALA A 246 -1.96 4.39 6.13
C ALA A 246 -0.99 3.22 5.90
N LEU A 247 -0.14 3.33 4.87
CA LEU A 247 0.92 2.35 4.60
C LEU A 247 1.81 2.12 5.83
N ALA A 248 2.29 3.20 6.47
CA ALA A 248 3.19 3.09 7.61
C ALA A 248 2.54 2.45 8.83
N TYR A 249 1.30 2.79 9.13
CA TYR A 249 0.57 2.20 10.26
C TYR A 249 0.23 0.73 10.00
N GLU A 250 -0.26 0.38 8.82
CA GLU A 250 -0.53 -1.02 8.45
C GLU A 250 0.74 -1.87 8.52
N GLU A 251 1.87 -1.36 8.03
CA GLU A 251 3.15 -2.07 8.07
C GLU A 251 3.61 -2.35 9.50
N LEU A 252 3.41 -1.39 10.42
CA LEU A 252 3.74 -1.59 11.84
C LEU A 252 2.79 -2.57 12.55
N GLU A 253 1.55 -2.70 12.09
CA GLU A 253 0.55 -3.61 12.64
C GLU A 253 0.60 -5.02 11.99
N PHE A 254 1.27 -5.16 10.85
CA PHE A 254 1.16 -6.31 9.96
C PHE A 254 1.55 -7.65 10.63
N ASP A 255 2.58 -7.67 11.44
CA ASP A 255 3.00 -8.89 12.15
C ASP A 255 1.94 -9.33 13.19
N ASP A 256 1.24 -8.40 13.82
CA ASP A 256 0.15 -8.69 14.75
C ASP A 256 -1.08 -9.19 13.99
N ILE A 257 -1.38 -8.59 12.84
CA ILE A 257 -2.44 -9.04 11.91
C ILE A 257 -2.16 -10.47 11.44
N SER A 258 -0.94 -10.74 11.02
CA SER A 258 -0.53 -12.06 10.54
C SER A 258 -0.66 -13.14 11.63
N ARG A 259 -0.28 -12.84 12.87
CA ARG A 259 -0.47 -13.75 14.01
C ARG A 259 -1.96 -14.00 14.27
N TRP A 260 -2.76 -12.93 14.28
CA TRP A 260 -4.20 -13.06 14.46
C TRP A 260 -4.84 -13.92 13.34
N LEU A 261 -4.44 -13.74 12.08
CA LEU A 261 -4.91 -14.56 10.96
C LEU A 261 -4.49 -16.03 11.12
N ASP A 262 -3.24 -16.30 11.50
CA ASP A 262 -2.75 -17.66 11.71
C ASP A 262 -3.60 -18.44 12.74
N GLU A 263 -4.10 -17.76 13.77
CA GLU A 263 -4.95 -18.34 14.82
C GLU A 263 -6.43 -18.48 14.39
N ASN A 264 -6.93 -17.59 13.55
CA ASN A 264 -8.35 -17.45 13.23
C ASN A 264 -8.77 -18.08 11.90
N VAL A 265 -7.88 -18.15 10.90
CA VAL A 265 -8.16 -18.74 9.58
C VAL A 265 -8.71 -20.17 9.67
N PRO A 266 -8.19 -21.07 10.53
CA PRO A 266 -8.75 -22.43 10.66
C PRO A 266 -10.22 -22.50 11.10
N GLN A 267 -10.77 -21.39 11.59
CA GLN A 267 -12.17 -21.31 12.05
C GLN A 267 -13.11 -20.77 10.96
N ILE A 268 -12.58 -20.25 9.85
CA ILE A 268 -13.39 -19.75 8.72
C ILE A 268 -14.01 -20.94 7.98
N ARG A 269 -15.29 -20.80 7.61
CA ARG A 269 -16.06 -21.82 6.87
C ARG A 269 -16.66 -21.28 5.59
N VAL A 270 -16.37 -20.01 5.24
CA VAL A 270 -16.83 -19.38 4.01
C VAL A 270 -16.12 -20.04 2.82
N PRO A 271 -16.83 -20.51 1.80
CA PRO A 271 -16.22 -21.08 0.60
C PRO A 271 -15.25 -20.09 -0.05
N SER A 272 -14.06 -20.54 -0.41
CA SER A 272 -12.99 -19.65 -0.85
C SER A 272 -12.23 -20.19 -2.05
N VAL A 273 -11.83 -19.30 -2.94
CA VAL A 273 -10.86 -19.56 -4.01
C VAL A 273 -9.64 -18.69 -3.78
N LEU A 274 -8.47 -19.28 -3.79
CA LEU A 274 -7.20 -18.58 -3.72
C LEU A 274 -6.55 -18.58 -5.10
N ILE A 275 -6.04 -17.44 -5.54
CA ILE A 275 -5.26 -17.31 -6.75
C ILE A 275 -3.83 -16.98 -6.33
N GLY A 276 -2.91 -17.92 -6.54
CA GLY A 276 -1.49 -17.81 -6.18
C GLY A 276 -0.61 -17.65 -7.41
N PRO A 277 -0.10 -16.44 -7.70
CA PRO A 277 0.84 -16.23 -8.78
C PRO A 277 2.21 -16.88 -8.46
N LEU A 278 2.76 -17.64 -9.42
CA LEU A 278 4.03 -18.36 -9.23
C LEU A 278 5.26 -17.44 -9.25
N GLY A 279 5.15 -16.29 -9.93
CA GLY A 279 6.22 -15.30 -10.05
C GLY A 279 6.14 -14.16 -9.03
N ASP A 280 5.23 -14.21 -8.06
CA ASP A 280 5.03 -13.17 -7.05
C ASP A 280 6.28 -13.00 -6.17
N GLN A 281 6.83 -11.77 -6.16
CA GLN A 281 8.02 -11.41 -5.39
C GLN A 281 7.70 -10.82 -4.02
N LEU A 282 6.42 -10.52 -3.73
CA LEU A 282 5.98 -9.91 -2.48
C LEU A 282 5.31 -10.92 -1.54
N VAL A 283 4.48 -11.80 -2.09
CA VAL A 283 3.84 -12.90 -1.34
C VAL A 283 4.29 -14.22 -1.93
N ALA A 284 5.10 -14.96 -1.19
CA ALA A 284 5.60 -16.24 -1.65
C ALA A 284 4.45 -17.23 -1.88
N ILE A 285 4.50 -17.97 -3.00
CA ILE A 285 3.47 -18.99 -3.31
C ILE A 285 3.31 -20.01 -2.17
N ASP A 286 4.36 -20.28 -1.40
CA ASP A 286 4.29 -21.18 -0.26
C ASP A 286 3.48 -20.61 0.90
N ASP A 287 3.39 -19.28 1.05
CA ASP A 287 2.49 -18.63 2.01
C ASP A 287 1.03 -18.84 1.58
N VAL A 288 0.75 -18.69 0.29
CA VAL A 288 -0.59 -18.92 -0.25
C VAL A 288 -1.00 -20.40 -0.11
N ARG A 289 -0.08 -21.33 -0.33
CA ARG A 289 -0.29 -22.77 -0.10
C ARG A 289 -0.61 -23.08 1.37
N ARG A 290 0.20 -22.52 2.29
CA ARG A 290 -0.05 -22.67 3.74
C ARG A 290 -1.40 -22.10 4.16
N LEU A 291 -1.81 -20.98 3.55
CA LEU A 291 -3.13 -20.41 3.79
C LEU A 291 -4.23 -21.35 3.29
N ALA A 292 -4.11 -21.90 2.08
CA ALA A 292 -5.06 -22.84 1.52
C ALA A 292 -5.20 -24.10 2.39
N ASP A 293 -4.09 -24.63 2.90
CA ASP A 293 -4.10 -25.81 3.79
C ASP A 293 -4.84 -25.55 5.11
N LYS A 294 -4.80 -24.31 5.62
CA LYS A 294 -5.49 -23.91 6.85
C LYS A 294 -6.96 -23.52 6.64
N LEU A 295 -7.33 -23.08 5.43
CA LEU A 295 -8.66 -22.56 5.12
C LEU A 295 -9.58 -23.68 4.61
N ALA A 296 -10.44 -24.17 5.47
CA ALA A 296 -11.28 -25.33 5.18
C ALA A 296 -12.17 -25.13 3.94
N GLY A 297 -12.11 -26.08 3.02
CA GLY A 297 -12.94 -26.06 1.79
C GLY A 297 -12.49 -25.01 0.77
N SER A 298 -11.27 -24.52 0.88
CA SER A 298 -10.69 -23.61 -0.12
C SER A 298 -10.21 -24.38 -1.36
N GLU A 299 -10.25 -23.70 -2.50
CA GLU A 299 -9.65 -24.13 -3.77
C GLU A 299 -8.44 -23.24 -4.05
N LEU A 300 -7.27 -23.82 -4.32
CA LEU A 300 -6.09 -23.09 -4.72
C LEU A 300 -5.85 -23.22 -6.23
N ILE A 301 -5.78 -22.10 -6.90
CA ILE A 301 -5.42 -21.97 -8.31
C ILE A 301 -4.05 -21.31 -8.39
N THR A 302 -3.06 -22.03 -8.91
CA THR A 302 -1.74 -21.47 -9.19
C THR A 302 -1.66 -21.08 -10.67
N VAL A 303 -1.11 -19.92 -10.93
CA VAL A 303 -1.01 -19.34 -12.28
C VAL A 303 0.35 -18.69 -12.48
N ASP A 304 0.82 -18.66 -13.70
CA ASP A 304 1.95 -17.80 -14.06
C ASP A 304 1.53 -16.34 -13.91
N GLY A 305 2.40 -15.51 -13.36
CA GLY A 305 2.11 -14.09 -13.16
C GLY A 305 2.85 -13.52 -11.94
N ASN A 306 2.55 -12.28 -11.65
CA ASN A 306 3.17 -11.46 -10.61
C ASN A 306 2.17 -11.08 -9.51
N HIS A 307 2.63 -10.28 -8.53
CA HIS A 307 1.76 -9.82 -7.44
C HIS A 307 0.54 -9.03 -7.92
N MET A 308 0.68 -8.28 -9.02
CA MET A 308 -0.38 -7.46 -9.60
C MET A 308 -1.24 -8.22 -10.62
N ILE A 309 -1.46 -9.52 -10.40
CA ILE A 309 -2.17 -10.39 -11.35
C ILE A 309 -3.58 -9.89 -11.69
N ALA A 310 -4.28 -9.24 -10.78
CA ALA A 310 -5.57 -8.62 -11.08
C ALA A 310 -5.45 -7.49 -12.13
N TYR A 311 -4.27 -6.89 -12.26
CA TYR A 311 -3.99 -5.84 -13.21
C TYR A 311 -3.35 -6.38 -14.51
N THR A 312 -2.44 -7.35 -14.39
CA THR A 312 -1.67 -7.89 -15.53
C THR A 312 -2.40 -9.01 -16.27
N HIS A 313 -3.17 -9.85 -15.55
CA HIS A 313 -3.95 -10.97 -16.09
C HIS A 313 -5.40 -10.92 -15.58
N PRO A 314 -6.15 -9.86 -15.89
CA PRO A 314 -7.49 -9.62 -15.36
C PRO A 314 -8.49 -10.72 -15.71
N ASP A 315 -8.33 -11.39 -16.83
CA ASP A 315 -9.15 -12.50 -17.30
C ASP A 315 -9.16 -13.68 -16.33
N VAL A 316 -8.01 -13.99 -15.71
CA VAL A 316 -7.88 -15.04 -14.68
C VAL A 316 -8.77 -14.73 -13.48
N VAL A 317 -8.67 -13.51 -12.94
CA VAL A 317 -9.45 -13.09 -11.78
C VAL A 317 -10.93 -12.96 -12.13
N ALA A 318 -11.24 -12.38 -13.30
CA ALA A 318 -12.61 -12.24 -13.78
C ALA A 318 -13.30 -13.60 -14.02
N ALA A 319 -12.56 -14.61 -14.49
CA ALA A 319 -13.11 -15.96 -14.65
C ALA A 319 -13.59 -16.54 -13.31
N GLN A 320 -12.80 -16.39 -12.23
CA GLN A 320 -13.17 -16.86 -10.91
C GLN A 320 -14.37 -16.09 -10.33
N ILE A 321 -14.44 -14.79 -10.56
CA ILE A 321 -15.57 -13.95 -10.15
C ILE A 321 -16.85 -14.39 -10.89
N ARG A 322 -16.81 -14.61 -12.21
CA ARG A 322 -17.96 -15.10 -12.98
C ARG A 322 -18.44 -16.48 -12.50
N GLN A 323 -17.51 -17.39 -12.21
CA GLN A 323 -17.83 -18.72 -11.69
C GLN A 323 -18.50 -18.61 -10.31
N ALA A 324 -17.96 -17.77 -9.42
CA ALA A 324 -18.54 -17.54 -8.10
C ALA A 324 -19.94 -16.93 -8.19
N ALA A 325 -20.14 -15.91 -9.03
CA ALA A 325 -21.44 -15.27 -9.25
C ALA A 325 -22.50 -16.25 -9.75
N THR A 326 -22.13 -17.15 -10.68
CA THR A 326 -23.04 -18.17 -11.22
C THR A 326 -23.40 -19.23 -10.16
N SER A 327 -22.47 -19.62 -9.30
CA SER A 327 -22.70 -20.63 -8.27
C SER A 327 -23.50 -20.11 -7.07
N ALA A 328 -23.45 -18.82 -6.77
CA ALA A 328 -24.17 -18.20 -5.66
C ALA A 328 -25.67 -17.95 -5.94
N VAL A 329 -26.12 -18.08 -7.18
CA VAL A 329 -27.54 -17.94 -7.60
C VAL A 329 -28.29 -19.26 -7.50
N ARG A 330 -27.60 -20.39 -7.32
CA ARG A 330 -28.19 -21.73 -7.15
C ARG A 330 -28.37 -22.09 -5.67
#